data_c389fb07ab619cbc27e9220fe463aa7f
#
_entry.id   c389fb07ab619cbc27e9220fe463aa7f
#
_cell.length_a   1.000
_cell.length_b   1.000
_cell.length_c   1.000
_cell.angle_alpha   90.00
_cell.angle_beta   90.00
_cell.angle_gamma   90.00
#
_symmetry.space_group_name_H-M   'P 1'
#
loop_
_entity.id
_entity.type
_entity.pdbx_description
1 polymer ?
#
loop_
_entity_poly.entity_id
_entity_poly.type
_entity_poly.pdbx_seq_one_letter_code
_entity_poly.pdbx_strand_id
1 'polypeptide(L)'
;MDTLGLRLAAIAAGQIAGFEPSLWTKLPDSRGPRVLLSDEDRSLVVSLIPDSDVPAAQTEAVACAVLRSLLPDTQIGFPQILATVQAPDDLTEDERTYEVQISDPLAGTPATLEDFTESQQLVSALADFLADLHNSDTGAVADAGLVVHDSAELREQLLADLDRAAGTGLVPAVLLQRWEDALENVSTWRFLPCPIHAALAPEAIRVEDGRITSVSDFFRFRVGDPAADLAAVSTFVEGSHYEHFLERYRQQRDIKDAGLQARAELLAELAVLDWLLLAVDTEDEAAKSDAVALLNSLAEVATADAEQPRHAQPYEFTDRGDAPANDAASHEQAAHTAEPAEDTPAENEPGDISPASAAPDLQPRVEPQVQRSSDADAFRPAAAPAPFDEGSSADVPTERIMDFDEQPQASEDRPGKS
;
A
#
# COMPACT_ATOMS: atom_id res chain seq x y z
N MET A 1 24.78 -27.24 11.79
CA MET A 1 23.47 -27.57 11.19
C MET A 1 22.52 -26.46 11.64
N ASP A 2 21.87 -25.82 10.73
CA ASP A 2 20.87 -24.84 11.07
C ASP A 2 19.63 -25.57 11.65
N THR A 3 19.50 -25.54 12.97
CA THR A 3 18.43 -26.25 13.69
C THR A 3 17.08 -25.54 13.48
N LEU A 4 17.07 -24.25 13.10
CA LEU A 4 15.85 -23.48 12.93
C LEU A 4 14.99 -24.03 11.77
N GLY A 5 15.59 -24.32 10.62
CA GLY A 5 14.85 -24.88 9.47
C GLY A 5 14.15 -26.20 9.81
N LEU A 6 14.81 -27.08 10.53
CA LEU A 6 14.23 -28.37 10.99
C LEU A 6 13.07 -28.17 11.99
N ARG A 7 13.20 -27.21 12.90
CA ARG A 7 12.14 -26.90 13.88
C ARG A 7 10.92 -26.28 13.20
N LEU A 8 11.13 -25.39 12.22
CA LEU A 8 10.05 -24.83 11.42
C LEU A 8 9.36 -25.89 10.55
N ALA A 9 10.13 -26.86 10.02
CA ALA A 9 9.57 -27.99 9.30
C ALA A 9 8.65 -28.86 10.20
N ALA A 10 9.05 -29.14 11.45
CA ALA A 10 8.23 -29.84 12.39
C ALA A 10 6.95 -29.08 12.75
N ILE A 11 7.03 -27.77 12.92
CA ILE A 11 5.84 -26.93 13.17
C ILE A 11 4.89 -26.99 11.95
N ALA A 12 5.41 -26.81 10.73
CA ALA A 12 4.60 -26.85 9.52
C ALA A 12 3.90 -28.19 9.31
N ALA A 13 4.62 -29.32 9.51
CA ALA A 13 4.04 -30.66 9.45
C ALA A 13 2.93 -30.88 10.48
N GLY A 14 3.05 -30.27 11.67
CA GLY A 14 2.01 -30.33 12.71
C GLY A 14 0.78 -29.51 12.44
N GLN A 15 0.91 -28.42 11.66
CA GLN A 15 -0.19 -27.48 11.38
C GLN A 15 -0.90 -27.77 10.05
N ILE A 16 -0.20 -28.31 9.08
CA ILE A 16 -0.73 -28.50 7.72
C ILE A 16 -0.93 -30.00 7.47
N ALA A 17 -2.16 -30.43 7.44
CA ALA A 17 -2.50 -31.85 7.26
C ALA A 17 -1.92 -32.40 5.94
N GLY A 18 -1.21 -33.53 6.03
CA GLY A 18 -0.60 -34.22 4.90
C GLY A 18 0.62 -33.53 4.29
N PHE A 19 1.20 -32.54 4.97
CA PHE A 19 2.46 -31.93 4.56
C PHE A 19 3.62 -32.59 5.28
N GLU A 20 4.50 -33.26 4.54
CA GLU A 20 5.65 -34.01 5.05
C GLU A 20 6.95 -33.44 4.44
N PRO A 21 7.45 -32.31 5.00
CA PRO A 21 8.57 -31.61 4.39
C PRO A 21 9.85 -32.46 4.39
N SER A 22 10.43 -32.67 3.20
CA SER A 22 11.67 -33.43 2.98
C SER A 22 12.86 -32.54 2.61
N LEU A 23 12.61 -31.32 2.16
CA LEU A 23 13.62 -30.34 1.78
C LEU A 23 13.31 -29.01 2.44
N TRP A 24 14.35 -28.24 2.74
CA TRP A 24 14.20 -26.86 3.13
C TRP A 24 15.29 -25.98 2.54
N THR A 25 14.96 -24.72 2.31
CA THR A 25 15.87 -23.69 1.77
C THR A 25 15.65 -22.41 2.56
N LYS A 26 16.72 -21.79 3.06
CA LYS A 26 16.63 -20.47 3.68
C LYS A 26 16.28 -19.45 2.62
N LEU A 27 15.25 -18.65 2.89
CA LEU A 27 14.90 -17.49 2.06
C LEU A 27 15.56 -16.24 2.64
N PRO A 28 15.73 -15.17 1.81
CA PRO A 28 16.11 -13.86 2.31
C PRO A 28 15.16 -13.42 3.43
N ASP A 29 15.72 -12.87 4.49
CA ASP A 29 14.93 -12.33 5.58
C ASP A 29 14.08 -11.14 5.07
N SER A 30 12.87 -11.01 5.60
CA SER A 30 11.98 -9.89 5.36
C SER A 30 11.75 -9.18 6.69
N ARG A 31 10.62 -9.43 7.36
CA ARG A 31 10.41 -8.97 8.75
C ARG A 31 11.12 -9.83 9.77
N GLY A 32 11.52 -11.04 9.38
CA GLY A 32 12.25 -12.02 10.17
C GLY A 32 12.71 -13.20 9.34
N PRO A 33 13.32 -14.23 9.97
CA PRO A 33 13.79 -15.42 9.28
C PRO A 33 12.67 -16.14 8.53
N ARG A 34 12.96 -16.61 7.30
CA ARG A 34 12.03 -17.35 6.47
C ARG A 34 12.68 -18.57 5.84
N VAL A 35 11.90 -19.61 5.67
CA VAL A 35 12.31 -20.83 4.96
C VAL A 35 11.25 -21.26 3.95
N LEU A 36 11.69 -21.80 2.83
CA LEU A 36 10.86 -22.56 1.92
C LEU A 36 10.99 -24.03 2.29
N LEU A 37 9.88 -24.66 2.60
CA LEU A 37 9.78 -26.09 2.87
C LEU A 37 9.12 -26.75 1.68
N SER A 38 9.60 -27.93 1.28
CA SER A 38 9.02 -28.69 0.17
C SER A 38 8.84 -30.17 0.56
N ASP A 39 7.71 -30.74 0.20
CA ASP A 39 7.48 -32.17 0.14
C ASP A 39 7.45 -32.65 -1.33
N GLU A 40 6.90 -33.86 -1.60
CA GLU A 40 6.81 -34.40 -2.95
C GLU A 40 5.78 -33.65 -3.82
N ASP A 41 4.75 -33.04 -3.22
CA ASP A 41 3.59 -32.49 -3.91
C ASP A 41 3.57 -30.97 -3.97
N ARG A 42 4.14 -30.29 -2.94
CA ARG A 42 4.03 -28.82 -2.81
C ARG A 42 5.16 -28.20 -1.99
N SER A 43 5.20 -26.88 -2.05
CA SER A 43 6.09 -26.06 -1.22
C SER A 43 5.30 -25.09 -0.37
N LEU A 44 5.80 -24.74 0.81
CA LEU A 44 5.24 -23.74 1.72
C LEU A 44 6.34 -22.81 2.20
N VAL A 45 6.00 -21.56 2.41
CA VAL A 45 6.85 -20.56 3.07
C VAL A 45 6.49 -20.53 4.54
N VAL A 46 7.48 -20.65 5.41
CA VAL A 46 7.33 -20.50 6.86
C VAL A 46 8.15 -19.30 7.30
N SER A 47 7.49 -18.33 7.89
CA SER A 47 8.08 -17.07 8.33
C SER A 47 7.97 -16.92 9.84
N LEU A 48 9.04 -16.43 10.47
CA LEU A 48 9.02 -15.97 11.86
C LEU A 48 8.70 -14.47 11.87
N ILE A 49 7.61 -14.13 12.51
CA ILE A 49 7.15 -12.74 12.65
C ILE A 49 7.41 -12.29 14.08
N PRO A 50 8.31 -11.32 14.32
CA PRO A 50 8.51 -10.76 15.66
C PRO A 50 7.21 -10.19 16.21
N ASP A 51 6.97 -10.25 17.51
CA ASP A 51 5.75 -9.73 18.15
C ASP A 51 5.49 -8.25 17.80
N SER A 52 6.53 -7.45 17.60
CA SER A 52 6.41 -6.06 17.13
C SER A 52 5.73 -5.93 15.77
N ASP A 53 5.85 -6.95 14.91
CA ASP A 53 5.39 -6.93 13.53
C ASP A 53 4.09 -7.75 13.32
N VAL A 54 3.62 -8.42 14.37
CA VAL A 54 2.37 -9.21 14.32
C VAL A 54 1.16 -8.36 13.88
N PRO A 55 0.95 -7.12 14.37
CA PRO A 55 -0.17 -6.31 13.90
C PRO A 55 -0.10 -6.03 12.39
N ALA A 56 1.08 -5.75 11.85
CA ALA A 56 1.30 -5.52 10.42
C ALA A 56 1.05 -6.79 9.61
N ALA A 57 1.50 -7.96 10.08
CA ALA A 57 1.27 -9.25 9.43
C ALA A 57 -0.22 -9.64 9.44
N GLN A 58 -0.94 -9.33 10.51
CA GLN A 58 -2.39 -9.54 10.60
C GLN A 58 -3.16 -8.62 9.63
N THR A 59 -2.75 -7.34 9.53
CA THR A 59 -3.31 -6.40 8.54
C THR A 59 -3.10 -6.95 7.12
N GLU A 60 -1.91 -7.43 6.79
CA GLU A 60 -1.62 -8.02 5.48
C GLU A 60 -2.49 -9.26 5.19
N ALA A 61 -2.65 -10.16 6.16
CA ALA A 61 -3.49 -11.34 6.00
C ALA A 61 -4.95 -10.99 5.68
N VAL A 62 -5.52 -9.99 6.39
CA VAL A 62 -6.87 -9.48 6.15
C VAL A 62 -6.93 -8.78 4.79
N ALA A 63 -5.98 -7.90 4.48
CA ALA A 63 -5.90 -7.19 3.21
C ALA A 63 -5.88 -8.16 2.01
N CYS A 64 -5.02 -9.18 2.05
CA CYS A 64 -4.94 -10.18 0.99
C CYS A 64 -6.22 -11.00 0.82
N ALA A 65 -6.97 -11.25 1.91
CA ALA A 65 -8.29 -11.88 1.81
C ALA A 65 -9.32 -10.97 1.13
N VAL A 66 -9.31 -9.68 1.46
CA VAL A 66 -10.18 -8.66 0.84
C VAL A 66 -9.83 -8.47 -0.64
N LEU A 67 -8.53 -8.36 -0.98
CA LEU A 67 -8.05 -8.16 -2.35
C LEU A 67 -8.54 -9.25 -3.32
N ARG A 68 -8.59 -10.51 -2.88
CA ARG A 68 -9.14 -11.60 -3.71
C ARG A 68 -10.61 -11.41 -4.06
N SER A 69 -11.37 -10.72 -3.23
CA SER A 69 -12.78 -10.38 -3.50
C SER A 69 -12.94 -9.08 -4.29
N LEU A 70 -12.03 -8.13 -4.11
CA LEU A 70 -12.03 -6.85 -4.83
C LEU A 70 -11.59 -7.01 -6.29
N LEU A 71 -10.63 -7.91 -6.54
CA LEU A 71 -10.02 -8.12 -7.86
C LEU A 71 -10.21 -9.58 -8.34
N PRO A 72 -11.46 -10.06 -8.51
CA PRO A 72 -11.74 -11.47 -8.79
C PRO A 72 -11.22 -11.93 -10.15
N ASP A 73 -11.06 -11.03 -11.12
CA ASP A 73 -10.63 -11.32 -12.48
C ASP A 73 -9.11 -11.15 -12.68
N THR A 74 -8.39 -10.70 -11.65
CA THR A 74 -6.93 -10.51 -11.73
C THR A 74 -6.21 -11.85 -11.84
N GLN A 75 -5.11 -11.85 -12.58
CA GLN A 75 -4.17 -12.98 -12.62
C GLN A 75 -3.00 -12.80 -11.64
N ILE A 76 -3.00 -11.68 -10.91
CA ILE A 76 -1.97 -11.37 -9.92
C ILE A 76 -2.27 -12.11 -8.62
N GLY A 77 -1.30 -12.89 -8.15
CA GLY A 77 -1.38 -13.60 -6.88
C GLY A 77 -1.15 -12.68 -5.68
N PHE A 78 -1.83 -12.97 -4.57
CA PHE A 78 -1.63 -12.30 -3.29
C PHE A 78 -1.25 -13.33 -2.22
N PRO A 79 -0.45 -12.97 -1.18
CA PRO A 79 -0.12 -13.87 -0.09
C PRO A 79 -1.34 -14.60 0.47
N GLN A 80 -1.26 -15.90 0.61
CA GLN A 80 -2.30 -16.72 1.21
C GLN A 80 -1.77 -17.38 2.46
N ILE A 81 -2.21 -16.90 3.62
CA ILE A 81 -1.84 -17.46 4.91
C ILE A 81 -2.71 -18.69 5.17
N LEU A 82 -2.05 -19.82 5.41
CA LEU A 82 -2.68 -21.11 5.66
C LEU A 82 -2.84 -21.40 7.16
N ALA A 83 -1.85 -20.99 7.95
CA ALA A 83 -1.87 -21.13 9.41
C ALA A 83 -0.97 -20.09 10.07
N THR A 84 -1.33 -19.75 11.30
CA THR A 84 -0.56 -18.88 12.18
C THR A 84 -0.56 -19.48 13.57
N VAL A 85 0.61 -19.63 14.18
CA VAL A 85 0.76 -20.21 15.52
C VAL A 85 1.82 -19.48 16.31
N GLN A 86 1.66 -19.43 17.64
CA GLN A 86 2.70 -18.89 18.52
C GLN A 86 3.95 -19.77 18.44
N ALA A 87 5.11 -19.17 18.25
CA ALA A 87 6.37 -19.89 18.28
C ALA A 87 6.68 -20.40 19.70
N PRO A 88 7.28 -21.60 19.83
CA PRO A 88 7.84 -22.01 21.11
C PRO A 88 8.93 -21.05 21.60
N ASP A 89 8.96 -20.76 22.91
CA ASP A 89 9.90 -19.82 23.53
C ASP A 89 11.38 -20.15 23.27
N ASP A 90 11.70 -21.42 23.00
CA ASP A 90 13.04 -21.89 22.73
C ASP A 90 13.32 -22.05 21.23
N LEU A 91 12.47 -21.53 20.34
CA LEU A 91 12.62 -21.71 18.90
C LEU A 91 13.87 -21.02 18.35
N THR A 92 14.18 -19.85 18.85
CA THR A 92 15.36 -19.03 18.51
C THR A 92 16.28 -18.90 19.72
N GLU A 93 17.53 -18.48 19.50
CA GLU A 93 18.51 -18.24 20.58
C GLU A 93 18.39 -16.81 21.16
N ASP A 94 17.63 -15.94 20.51
CA ASP A 94 17.36 -14.60 21.01
C ASP A 94 16.17 -14.60 22.01
N GLU A 95 16.08 -13.57 22.83
CA GLU A 95 15.02 -13.42 23.85
C GLU A 95 13.70 -12.88 23.26
N ARG A 96 13.55 -12.81 21.91
CA ARG A 96 12.37 -12.32 21.25
C ARG A 96 11.29 -13.39 21.18
N THR A 97 10.06 -12.96 21.26
CA THR A 97 8.89 -13.77 20.96
C THR A 97 8.49 -13.62 19.51
N TYR A 98 7.98 -14.71 18.94
CA TYR A 98 7.63 -14.79 17.52
C TYR A 98 6.30 -15.48 17.30
N GLU A 99 5.63 -15.11 16.23
CA GLU A 99 4.56 -15.85 15.60
C GLU A 99 5.11 -16.58 14.37
N VAL A 100 4.72 -17.86 14.20
CA VAL A 100 5.05 -18.63 13.00
C VAL A 100 3.89 -18.52 12.02
N GLN A 101 4.15 -17.95 10.86
CA GLN A 101 3.18 -17.84 9.78
C GLN A 101 3.54 -18.79 8.65
N ILE A 102 2.56 -19.58 8.19
CA ILE A 102 2.70 -20.56 7.10
C ILE A 102 1.86 -20.07 5.93
N SER A 103 2.44 -19.96 4.75
CA SER A 103 1.78 -19.47 3.55
C SER A 103 2.17 -20.25 2.31
N ASP A 104 1.37 -20.12 1.26
CA ASP A 104 1.78 -20.55 -0.08
C ASP A 104 2.92 -19.67 -0.59
N PRO A 105 3.86 -20.22 -1.38
CA PRO A 105 4.88 -19.42 -2.05
C PRO A 105 4.25 -18.56 -3.14
N LEU A 106 4.73 -17.33 -3.27
CA LEU A 106 4.33 -16.45 -4.36
C LEU A 106 5.10 -16.79 -5.64
N ALA A 107 4.39 -16.77 -6.77
CA ALA A 107 4.98 -17.00 -8.08
C ALA A 107 5.90 -15.84 -8.50
N GLY A 108 6.93 -16.14 -9.28
CA GLY A 108 7.89 -15.17 -9.80
C GLY A 108 9.00 -14.81 -8.81
N THR A 109 9.89 -13.92 -9.24
CA THR A 109 10.98 -13.35 -8.44
C THR A 109 10.69 -11.89 -8.11
N PRO A 110 11.19 -11.34 -6.97
CA PRO A 110 11.07 -9.91 -6.69
C PRO A 110 11.61 -9.09 -7.86
N ALA A 111 10.86 -8.06 -8.24
CA ALA A 111 11.29 -7.15 -9.29
C ALA A 111 12.46 -6.28 -8.81
N THR A 112 13.29 -5.86 -9.76
CA THR A 112 14.40 -4.94 -9.57
C THR A 112 14.10 -3.59 -10.23
N LEU A 113 14.89 -2.58 -9.95
CA LEU A 113 14.80 -1.29 -10.65
C LEU A 113 15.03 -1.44 -12.15
N GLU A 114 15.91 -2.37 -12.56
CA GLU A 114 16.23 -2.64 -13.97
C GLU A 114 15.01 -3.18 -14.74
N ASP A 115 14.21 -4.04 -14.12
CA ASP A 115 12.98 -4.56 -14.75
C ASP A 115 12.03 -3.43 -15.19
N PHE A 116 11.91 -2.36 -14.40
CA PHE A 116 11.06 -1.21 -14.73
C PHE A 116 11.70 -0.23 -15.70
N THR A 117 13.03 -0.19 -15.80
CA THR A 117 13.73 0.65 -16.79
C THR A 117 13.81 -0.02 -18.17
N GLU A 118 13.76 -1.34 -18.23
CA GLU A 118 13.86 -2.10 -19.47
C GLU A 118 12.50 -2.47 -20.09
N SER A 119 11.43 -2.53 -19.28
CA SER A 119 10.13 -3.04 -19.71
C SER A 119 8.99 -2.05 -19.58
N GLN A 120 8.69 -1.32 -20.66
CA GLN A 120 7.47 -0.50 -20.73
C GLN A 120 6.19 -1.33 -20.56
N GLN A 121 6.21 -2.62 -20.93
CA GLN A 121 5.08 -3.50 -20.71
C GLN A 121 4.83 -3.76 -19.23
N LEU A 122 5.89 -3.93 -18.43
CA LEU A 122 5.79 -4.11 -16.99
C LEU A 122 5.25 -2.84 -16.31
N VAL A 123 5.73 -1.67 -16.75
CA VAL A 123 5.23 -0.37 -16.29
C VAL A 123 3.73 -0.21 -16.60
N SER A 124 3.29 -0.62 -17.81
CA SER A 124 1.86 -0.60 -18.15
C SER A 124 1.03 -1.55 -17.26
N ALA A 125 1.55 -2.76 -17.00
CA ALA A 125 0.86 -3.73 -16.15
C ALA A 125 0.75 -3.24 -14.69
N LEU A 126 1.76 -2.54 -14.19
CA LEU A 126 1.71 -1.89 -12.87
C LEU A 126 0.66 -0.78 -12.83
N ALA A 127 0.57 0.04 -13.88
CA ALA A 127 -0.43 1.09 -13.98
C ALA A 127 -1.85 0.52 -14.02
N ASP A 128 -2.06 -0.57 -14.76
CA ASP A 128 -3.34 -1.27 -14.83
C ASP A 128 -3.73 -1.86 -13.47
N PHE A 129 -2.81 -2.55 -12.80
CA PHE A 129 -3.03 -3.11 -11.47
C PHE A 129 -3.43 -2.04 -10.44
N LEU A 130 -2.70 -0.92 -10.38
CA LEU A 130 -3.02 0.15 -9.44
C LEU A 130 -4.34 0.85 -9.80
N ALA A 131 -4.66 0.99 -11.09
CA ALA A 131 -5.94 1.54 -11.48
C ALA A 131 -7.12 0.62 -11.08
N ASP A 132 -7.00 -0.69 -11.27
CA ASP A 132 -7.99 -1.68 -10.87
C ASP A 132 -8.18 -1.67 -9.34
N LEU A 133 -7.07 -1.64 -8.58
CA LEU A 133 -7.09 -1.52 -7.13
C LEU A 133 -7.82 -0.24 -6.69
N HIS A 134 -7.46 0.89 -7.25
CA HIS A 134 -8.02 2.18 -6.89
C HIS A 134 -9.45 2.40 -7.40
N ASN A 135 -9.93 1.62 -8.36
CA ASN A 135 -11.33 1.61 -8.81
C ASN A 135 -12.22 0.68 -7.98
N SER A 136 -11.63 -0.14 -7.11
CA SER A 136 -12.36 -1.14 -6.34
C SER A 136 -13.17 -0.54 -5.18
N ASP A 137 -14.09 -1.34 -4.61
CA ASP A 137 -15.04 -0.89 -3.60
C ASP A 137 -14.38 -0.65 -2.23
N THR A 138 -14.57 0.55 -1.69
CA THR A 138 -14.09 0.94 -0.35
C THR A 138 -14.89 0.28 0.78
N GLY A 139 -16.14 -0.08 0.53
CA GLY A 139 -17.03 -0.70 1.53
C GLY A 139 -16.47 -2.03 2.02
N ALA A 140 -15.94 -2.87 1.12
CA ALA A 140 -15.36 -4.15 1.49
C ALA A 140 -14.12 -4.00 2.40
N VAL A 141 -13.33 -2.93 2.23
CA VAL A 141 -12.18 -2.63 3.08
C VAL A 141 -12.65 -2.22 4.48
N ALA A 142 -13.66 -1.36 4.56
CA ALA A 142 -14.26 -0.92 5.83
C ALA A 142 -14.92 -2.09 6.59
N ASP A 143 -15.68 -2.96 5.88
CA ASP A 143 -16.34 -4.13 6.46
C ASP A 143 -15.36 -5.16 7.03
N ALA A 144 -14.15 -5.21 6.47
CA ALA A 144 -13.05 -6.05 6.98
C ALA A 144 -12.35 -5.44 8.21
N GLY A 145 -12.73 -4.26 8.66
CA GLY A 145 -12.14 -3.58 9.81
C GLY A 145 -10.77 -2.95 9.53
N LEU A 146 -10.41 -2.78 8.26
CA LEU A 146 -9.19 -2.09 7.86
C LEU A 146 -9.37 -0.56 7.96
N VAL A 147 -8.27 0.15 8.01
CA VAL A 147 -8.25 1.61 8.18
C VAL A 147 -8.92 2.30 6.99
N VAL A 148 -9.74 3.29 7.27
CA VAL A 148 -10.39 4.15 6.28
C VAL A 148 -10.17 5.59 6.67
N HIS A 149 -9.52 6.35 5.80
CA HIS A 149 -9.33 7.78 5.97
C HIS A 149 -10.12 8.56 4.92
N ASP A 150 -10.66 9.70 5.32
CA ASP A 150 -11.15 10.68 4.39
C ASP A 150 -10.07 11.69 3.96
N SER A 151 -10.36 12.48 2.94
CA SER A 151 -9.38 13.43 2.40
C SER A 151 -9.03 14.58 3.36
N ALA A 152 -9.96 14.96 4.24
CA ALA A 152 -9.71 16.01 5.24
C ALA A 152 -8.81 15.49 6.36
N GLU A 153 -9.07 14.28 6.86
CA GLU A 153 -8.25 13.61 7.87
C GLU A 153 -6.81 13.44 7.40
N LEU A 154 -6.61 12.96 6.16
CA LEU A 154 -5.26 12.78 5.60
C LEU A 154 -4.51 14.11 5.50
N ARG A 155 -5.18 15.17 5.04
CA ARG A 155 -4.56 16.50 4.98
C ARG A 155 -4.22 17.05 6.37
N GLU A 156 -5.11 16.87 7.36
CA GLU A 156 -4.86 17.29 8.75
C GLU A 156 -3.68 16.53 9.37
N GLN A 157 -3.53 15.24 9.10
CA GLN A 157 -2.38 14.45 9.53
C GLN A 157 -1.08 14.98 8.95
N LEU A 158 -1.04 15.26 7.63
CA LEU A 158 0.15 15.81 6.98
C LEU A 158 0.54 17.19 7.53
N LEU A 159 -0.45 18.06 7.84
CA LEU A 159 -0.18 19.35 8.50
C LEU A 159 0.38 19.16 9.91
N ALA A 160 -0.14 18.20 10.68
CA ALA A 160 0.36 17.91 12.01
C ALA A 160 1.80 17.35 11.98
N ASP A 161 2.13 16.49 11.00
CA ASP A 161 3.48 15.97 10.81
C ASP A 161 4.45 17.07 10.36
N LEU A 162 4.00 17.99 9.49
CA LEU A 162 4.79 19.16 9.11
C LEU A 162 5.10 20.08 10.31
N ASP A 163 4.11 20.35 11.16
CA ASP A 163 4.28 21.13 12.40
C ASP A 163 5.28 20.44 13.35
N ARG A 164 5.17 19.12 13.50
CA ARG A 164 6.07 18.31 14.33
C ARG A 164 7.51 18.36 13.79
N ALA A 165 7.67 18.24 12.46
CA ALA A 165 8.97 18.32 11.81
C ALA A 165 9.59 19.72 11.91
N ALA A 166 8.78 20.78 11.75
CA ALA A 166 9.22 22.17 11.99
C ALA A 166 9.73 22.36 13.42
N GLY A 167 9.07 21.72 14.40
CA GLY A 167 9.49 21.73 15.80
C GLY A 167 10.87 21.10 16.06
N THR A 168 11.38 20.24 15.19
CA THR A 168 12.73 19.67 15.29
C THR A 168 13.84 20.68 14.97
N GLY A 169 13.53 21.73 14.18
CA GLY A 169 14.50 22.69 13.67
C GLY A 169 15.47 22.14 12.62
N LEU A 170 15.22 20.93 12.09
CA LEU A 170 16.10 20.23 11.15
C LEU A 170 15.65 20.41 9.68
N VAL A 171 14.42 20.85 9.45
CA VAL A 171 13.87 21.02 8.09
C VAL A 171 14.15 22.45 7.60
N PRO A 172 14.71 22.62 6.36
CA PRO A 172 14.91 23.93 5.77
C PRO A 172 13.62 24.73 5.60
N ALA A 173 13.65 26.03 5.96
CA ALA A 173 12.46 26.90 5.93
C ALA A 173 11.80 26.99 4.54
N VAL A 174 12.57 26.90 3.46
CA VAL A 174 12.04 26.94 2.09
C VAL A 174 11.15 25.74 1.80
N LEU A 175 11.48 24.56 2.32
CA LEU A 175 10.65 23.37 2.18
C LEU A 175 9.39 23.46 3.05
N LEU A 176 9.52 23.88 4.30
CA LEU A 176 8.36 24.08 5.19
C LEU A 176 7.33 24.99 4.53
N GLN A 177 7.75 26.15 4.02
CA GLN A 177 6.85 27.09 3.36
C GLN A 177 6.20 26.48 2.09
N ARG A 178 6.99 25.80 1.25
CA ARG A 178 6.50 25.15 0.03
C ARG A 178 5.45 24.08 0.33
N TRP A 179 5.70 23.25 1.34
CA TRP A 179 4.80 22.16 1.73
C TRP A 179 3.54 22.68 2.43
N GLU A 180 3.68 23.71 3.29
CA GLU A 180 2.55 24.40 3.89
C GLU A 180 1.63 24.99 2.83
N ASP A 181 2.16 25.76 1.86
CA ASP A 181 1.41 26.33 0.74
C ASP A 181 0.67 25.24 -0.08
N ALA A 182 1.33 24.09 -0.31
CA ALA A 182 0.74 22.97 -1.03
C ALA A 182 -0.38 22.26 -0.24
N LEU A 183 -0.19 22.09 1.07
CA LEU A 183 -1.19 21.49 1.97
C LEU A 183 -2.38 22.44 2.21
N GLU A 184 -2.18 23.77 2.22
CA GLU A 184 -3.25 24.75 2.35
C GLU A 184 -4.11 24.90 1.09
N ASN A 185 -3.63 24.47 -0.06
CA ASN A 185 -4.39 24.52 -1.31
C ASN A 185 -5.54 23.50 -1.34
N VAL A 186 -6.64 23.80 -0.67
CA VAL A 186 -7.80 22.91 -0.52
C VAL A 186 -8.31 22.33 -1.86
N SER A 187 -8.12 23.02 -2.98
CA SER A 187 -8.58 22.52 -4.28
C SER A 187 -7.85 21.25 -4.73
N THR A 188 -6.58 21.11 -4.37
CA THR A 188 -5.74 19.93 -4.66
C THR A 188 -6.15 18.71 -3.82
N TRP A 189 -6.76 18.96 -2.64
CA TRP A 189 -7.16 17.90 -1.68
C TRP A 189 -8.61 17.46 -1.83
N ARG A 190 -9.26 17.83 -2.93
CA ARG A 190 -10.61 17.35 -3.26
C ARG A 190 -10.54 16.09 -4.11
N PHE A 191 -10.30 14.97 -3.48
CA PHE A 191 -10.27 13.66 -4.13
C PHE A 191 -11.21 12.68 -3.42
N LEU A 192 -11.50 11.54 -4.09
CA LEU A 192 -12.22 10.44 -3.48
C LEU A 192 -11.20 9.40 -3.01
N PRO A 193 -11.15 9.10 -1.69
CA PRO A 193 -10.32 8.04 -1.17
C PRO A 193 -10.69 6.69 -1.78
N CYS A 194 -9.70 5.83 -1.95
CA CYS A 194 -9.86 4.50 -2.54
C CYS A 194 -8.96 3.49 -1.84
N PRO A 195 -9.13 2.18 -2.05
CA PRO A 195 -8.18 1.18 -1.58
C PRO A 195 -6.79 1.45 -2.17
N ILE A 196 -5.77 1.52 -1.32
CA ILE A 196 -4.37 1.77 -1.71
C ILE A 196 -3.44 0.74 -1.08
N HIS A 197 -2.34 0.43 -1.75
CA HIS A 197 -1.29 -0.46 -1.23
C HIS A 197 -0.54 0.19 -0.06
N ALA A 198 -0.18 1.46 -0.21
CA ALA A 198 0.44 2.33 0.80
C ALA A 198 1.83 1.91 1.32
N ALA A 199 2.46 0.91 0.71
CA ALA A 199 3.82 0.45 1.01
C ALA A 199 4.49 -0.17 -0.23
N LEU A 200 4.13 0.28 -1.43
CA LEU A 200 4.60 -0.30 -2.67
C LEU A 200 6.11 -0.03 -2.88
N ALA A 201 6.84 -1.11 -3.18
CA ALA A 201 8.25 -1.08 -3.52
C ALA A 201 8.52 -2.15 -4.59
N PRO A 202 9.64 -2.11 -5.34
CA PRO A 202 9.95 -3.12 -6.34
C PRO A 202 9.90 -4.54 -5.78
N GLU A 203 10.42 -4.76 -4.58
CA GLU A 203 10.51 -6.07 -3.92
C GLU A 203 9.14 -6.68 -3.57
N ALA A 204 8.10 -5.83 -3.42
CA ALA A 204 6.72 -6.26 -3.21
C ALA A 204 6.08 -6.80 -4.49
N ILE A 205 6.64 -6.48 -5.65
CA ILE A 205 6.15 -6.88 -6.97
C ILE A 205 6.99 -8.07 -7.45
N ARG A 206 6.33 -9.17 -7.81
CA ARG A 206 7.04 -10.34 -8.34
C ARG A 206 6.76 -10.49 -9.83
N VAL A 207 7.81 -10.80 -10.57
CA VAL A 207 7.79 -10.89 -12.02
C VAL A 207 8.28 -12.24 -12.52
N GLU A 208 7.69 -12.70 -13.63
CA GLU A 208 8.11 -13.86 -14.36
C GLU A 208 7.78 -13.63 -15.86
N ASP A 209 8.73 -13.88 -16.72
CA ASP A 209 8.58 -13.69 -18.19
C ASP A 209 8.06 -12.28 -18.57
N GLY A 210 8.53 -11.24 -17.86
CA GLY A 210 8.14 -9.84 -18.08
C GLY A 210 6.69 -9.50 -17.69
N ARG A 211 6.08 -10.27 -16.80
CA ARG A 211 4.72 -10.05 -16.29
C ARG A 211 4.72 -9.99 -14.77
N ILE A 212 3.84 -9.19 -14.20
CA ILE A 212 3.55 -9.23 -12.77
C ILE A 212 2.77 -10.52 -12.48
N THR A 213 3.33 -11.37 -11.62
CA THR A 213 2.70 -12.62 -11.20
C THR A 213 2.12 -12.55 -9.81
N SER A 214 2.69 -11.74 -8.92
CA SER A 214 2.21 -11.58 -7.56
C SER A 214 2.58 -10.20 -7.01
N VAL A 215 1.81 -9.73 -6.03
CA VAL A 215 2.11 -8.53 -5.23
C VAL A 215 1.94 -8.88 -3.75
N SER A 216 2.85 -8.41 -2.90
CA SER A 216 2.91 -8.64 -1.45
C SER A 216 3.05 -7.34 -0.67
N ASP A 217 3.31 -7.45 0.63
CA ASP A 217 3.58 -6.33 1.53
C ASP A 217 2.40 -5.37 1.75
N PHE A 218 1.17 -5.90 1.76
CA PHE A 218 -0.08 -5.17 2.02
C PHE A 218 -0.31 -4.82 3.50
N PHE A 219 0.74 -4.78 4.30
CA PHE A 219 0.65 -4.51 5.74
C PHE A 219 0.18 -3.08 6.08
N ARG A 220 0.15 -2.18 5.10
CA ARG A 220 -0.37 -0.80 5.21
C ARG A 220 -1.61 -0.56 4.34
N PHE A 221 -2.17 -1.61 3.79
CA PHE A 221 -3.35 -1.55 2.95
C PHE A 221 -4.52 -0.87 3.67
N ARG A 222 -5.12 0.10 3.03
CA ARG A 222 -6.20 0.92 3.60
C ARG A 222 -6.99 1.64 2.53
N VAL A 223 -8.06 2.33 2.93
CA VAL A 223 -8.66 3.37 2.10
C VAL A 223 -7.93 4.69 2.38
N GLY A 224 -7.43 5.33 1.33
CA GLY A 224 -6.63 6.55 1.43
C GLY A 224 -6.49 7.30 0.11
N ASP A 225 -5.44 8.12 0.01
CA ASP A 225 -5.14 8.89 -1.20
C ASP A 225 -4.40 8.03 -2.23
N PRO A 226 -4.96 7.83 -3.45
CA PRO A 226 -4.25 7.11 -4.51
C PRO A 226 -2.89 7.74 -4.87
N ALA A 227 -2.70 9.02 -4.60
CA ALA A 227 -1.43 9.70 -4.82
C ALA A 227 -0.26 9.08 -4.04
N ALA A 228 -0.53 8.40 -2.92
CA ALA A 228 0.50 7.73 -2.13
C ALA A 228 1.17 6.57 -2.90
N ASP A 229 0.39 5.76 -3.62
CA ASP A 229 0.96 4.68 -4.43
C ASP A 229 1.68 5.22 -5.67
N LEU A 230 1.20 6.31 -6.27
CA LEU A 230 1.90 6.98 -7.38
C LEU A 230 3.22 7.61 -6.92
N ALA A 231 3.24 8.21 -5.72
CA ALA A 231 4.47 8.70 -5.09
C ALA A 231 5.49 7.57 -4.88
N ALA A 232 5.03 6.41 -4.40
CA ALA A 232 5.88 5.23 -4.25
C ALA A 232 6.45 4.77 -5.60
N VAL A 233 5.61 4.68 -6.66
CA VAL A 233 6.05 4.29 -8.01
C VAL A 233 7.11 5.26 -8.56
N SER A 234 7.01 6.56 -8.28
CA SER A 234 8.00 7.55 -8.75
C SER A 234 9.40 7.35 -8.19
N THR A 235 9.56 6.54 -7.14
CA THR A 235 10.88 6.24 -6.56
C THR A 235 11.66 5.17 -7.33
N PHE A 236 10.98 4.38 -8.17
CA PHE A 236 11.60 3.29 -8.92
C PHE A 236 11.22 3.23 -10.42
N VAL A 237 10.29 4.07 -10.86
CA VAL A 237 9.97 4.26 -12.28
C VAL A 237 10.24 5.71 -12.64
N GLU A 238 11.20 5.97 -13.51
CA GLU A 238 11.71 7.30 -13.77
C GLU A 238 11.47 7.78 -15.22
N GLY A 239 11.57 9.08 -15.44
CA GLY A 239 11.61 9.72 -16.75
C GLY A 239 10.39 9.38 -17.62
N SER A 240 10.63 9.00 -18.88
CA SER A 240 9.57 8.68 -19.83
C SER A 240 8.74 7.46 -19.46
N HIS A 241 9.28 6.54 -18.65
CA HIS A 241 8.54 5.39 -18.14
C HIS A 241 7.51 5.82 -17.10
N TYR A 242 7.86 6.76 -16.23
CA TYR A 242 6.88 7.32 -15.28
C TYR A 242 5.80 8.15 -15.96
N GLU A 243 6.14 8.93 -17.00
CA GLU A 243 5.15 9.63 -17.82
C GLU A 243 4.18 8.65 -18.49
N HIS A 244 4.71 7.53 -19.03
CA HIS A 244 3.91 6.47 -19.62
C HIS A 244 3.02 5.79 -18.58
N PHE A 245 3.55 5.51 -17.38
CA PHE A 245 2.77 4.99 -16.26
C PHE A 245 1.60 5.89 -15.91
N LEU A 246 1.84 7.20 -15.73
CA LEU A 246 0.79 8.16 -15.39
C LEU A 246 -0.29 8.26 -16.46
N GLU A 247 0.12 8.26 -17.75
CA GLU A 247 -0.83 8.30 -18.85
C GLU A 247 -1.69 7.04 -18.89
N ARG A 248 -1.07 5.85 -18.76
CA ARG A 248 -1.78 4.57 -18.72
C ARG A 248 -2.72 4.47 -17.54
N TYR A 249 -2.26 4.85 -16.35
CA TYR A 249 -3.06 4.88 -15.14
C TYR A 249 -4.30 5.78 -15.30
N ARG A 250 -4.14 7.02 -15.82
CA ARG A 250 -5.25 7.95 -16.04
C ARG A 250 -6.28 7.43 -17.04
N GLN A 251 -5.84 6.64 -18.03
CA GLN A 251 -6.75 6.03 -19.01
C GLN A 251 -7.61 4.93 -18.40
N GLN A 252 -7.09 4.22 -17.38
CA GLN A 252 -7.77 3.11 -16.72
C GLN A 252 -8.59 3.55 -15.50
N ARG A 253 -8.30 4.72 -14.93
CA ARG A 253 -9.06 5.24 -13.78
C ARG A 253 -10.44 5.73 -14.20
N ASP A 254 -11.47 5.27 -13.48
CA ASP A 254 -12.86 5.70 -13.66
C ASP A 254 -13.08 7.14 -13.19
N ILE A 255 -12.34 7.56 -12.17
CA ILE A 255 -12.48 8.87 -11.52
C ILE A 255 -11.37 9.80 -11.97
N LYS A 256 -11.75 10.97 -12.48
CA LYS A 256 -10.79 12.02 -12.83
C LYS A 256 -10.44 12.86 -11.62
N ASP A 257 -9.17 12.95 -11.33
CA ASP A 257 -8.59 13.68 -10.21
C ASP A 257 -7.51 14.65 -10.73
N ALA A 258 -7.87 15.93 -10.79
CA ALA A 258 -6.98 16.96 -11.32
C ALA A 258 -5.80 17.26 -10.38
N GLY A 259 -5.93 16.98 -9.08
CA GLY A 259 -4.89 17.20 -8.08
C GLY A 259 -3.93 16.03 -7.88
N LEU A 260 -4.23 14.86 -8.48
CA LEU A 260 -3.53 13.61 -8.23
C LEU A 260 -2.01 13.71 -8.39
N GLN A 261 -1.53 14.24 -9.52
CA GLN A 261 -0.10 14.34 -9.78
C GLN A 261 0.60 15.30 -8.80
N ALA A 262 0.00 16.46 -8.53
CA ALA A 262 0.57 17.43 -7.60
C ALA A 262 0.66 16.86 -6.17
N ARG A 263 -0.32 16.05 -5.75
CA ARG A 263 -0.25 15.36 -4.46
C ARG A 263 0.79 14.24 -4.48
N ALA A 264 0.92 13.47 -5.57
CA ALA A 264 1.94 12.42 -5.67
C ALA A 264 3.35 13.01 -5.58
N GLU A 265 3.62 14.13 -6.26
CA GLU A 265 4.90 14.84 -6.17
C GLU A 265 5.16 15.35 -4.74
N LEU A 266 4.16 15.94 -4.10
CA LEU A 266 4.27 16.40 -2.71
C LEU A 266 4.52 15.22 -1.74
N LEU A 267 3.77 14.11 -1.87
CA LEU A 267 3.91 12.96 -0.99
C LEU A 267 5.27 12.26 -1.16
N ALA A 268 5.85 12.27 -2.37
CA ALA A 268 7.21 11.79 -2.60
C ALA A 268 8.26 12.64 -1.85
N GLU A 269 8.09 13.97 -1.82
CA GLU A 269 8.95 14.85 -1.03
C GLU A 269 8.73 14.65 0.49
N LEU A 270 7.48 14.55 0.93
CA LEU A 270 7.12 14.36 2.34
C LEU A 270 7.57 13.00 2.90
N ALA A 271 7.83 12.00 2.05
CA ALA A 271 8.40 10.73 2.51
C ALA A 271 9.76 10.90 3.21
N VAL A 272 10.56 11.90 2.83
CA VAL A 272 11.81 12.23 3.51
C VAL A 272 11.56 12.84 4.89
N LEU A 273 10.48 13.62 5.02
CA LEU A 273 10.06 14.17 6.31
C LEU A 273 9.61 13.07 7.27
N ASP A 274 8.84 12.09 6.78
CA ASP A 274 8.42 10.93 7.56
C ASP A 274 9.64 10.13 8.05
N TRP A 275 10.63 9.94 7.17
CA TRP A 275 11.88 9.28 7.53
C TRP A 275 12.64 10.05 8.62
N LEU A 276 12.73 11.40 8.50
CA LEU A 276 13.32 12.23 9.55
C LEU A 276 12.60 12.04 10.88
N LEU A 277 11.27 12.11 10.89
CA LEU A 277 10.46 11.99 12.11
C LEU A 277 10.64 10.61 12.74
N LEU A 278 10.68 9.54 11.95
CA LEU A 278 10.96 8.19 12.42
C LEU A 278 12.35 8.10 13.07
N ALA A 279 13.37 8.65 12.41
CA ALA A 279 14.75 8.64 12.93
C ALA A 279 14.88 9.44 14.24
N VAL A 280 14.10 10.51 14.39
CA VAL A 280 14.03 11.29 15.65
C VAL A 280 13.33 10.46 16.73
N ASP A 281 12.19 9.82 16.44
CA ASP A 281 11.41 9.04 17.39
C ASP A 281 12.16 7.77 17.87
N THR A 282 12.99 7.19 17.00
CA THR A 282 13.81 6.00 17.31
C THR A 282 15.21 6.32 17.80
N GLU A 283 15.55 7.62 17.93
CA GLU A 283 16.89 8.09 18.31
C GLU A 283 18.01 7.56 17.40
N ASP A 284 17.70 7.28 16.11
CA ASP A 284 18.66 6.82 15.12
C ASP A 284 19.42 8.01 14.50
N GLU A 285 20.60 8.30 15.06
CA GLU A 285 21.43 9.45 14.64
C GLU A 285 21.97 9.28 13.20
N ALA A 286 22.18 8.06 12.72
CA ALA A 286 22.65 7.83 11.34
C ALA A 286 21.53 8.13 10.34
N ALA A 287 20.35 7.51 10.52
CA ALA A 287 19.18 7.77 9.69
C ALA A 287 18.77 9.25 9.72
N LYS A 288 18.85 9.90 10.89
CA LYS A 288 18.57 11.33 11.04
C LYS A 288 19.54 12.19 10.23
N SER A 289 20.83 11.87 10.25
CA SER A 289 21.85 12.59 9.47
C SER A 289 21.60 12.46 7.97
N ASP A 290 21.24 11.27 7.51
CA ASP A 290 20.97 10.99 6.11
C ASP A 290 19.70 11.70 5.64
N ALA A 291 18.63 11.66 6.43
CA ALA A 291 17.39 12.39 6.15
C ALA A 291 17.62 13.90 6.04
N VAL A 292 18.41 14.49 6.97
CA VAL A 292 18.77 15.92 6.94
C VAL A 292 19.61 16.24 5.68
N ALA A 293 20.53 15.39 5.28
CA ALA A 293 21.32 15.59 4.05
C ALA A 293 20.41 15.63 2.82
N LEU A 294 19.42 14.71 2.73
CA LEU A 294 18.48 14.67 1.64
C LEU A 294 17.54 15.88 1.63
N LEU A 295 17.05 16.32 2.81
CA LEU A 295 16.25 17.54 2.94
C LEU A 295 17.01 18.79 2.47
N ASN A 296 18.31 18.89 2.76
CA ASN A 296 19.12 20.00 2.27
C ASN A 296 19.26 19.95 0.74
N SER A 297 19.45 18.79 0.14
CA SER A 297 19.48 18.63 -1.32
C SER A 297 18.15 19.03 -1.97
N LEU A 298 17.02 18.64 -1.39
CA LEU A 298 15.69 19.06 -1.85
C LEU A 298 15.51 20.59 -1.74
N ALA A 299 16.03 21.21 -0.68
CA ALA A 299 15.97 22.66 -0.49
C ALA A 299 16.79 23.42 -1.53
N GLU A 300 17.94 22.90 -1.97
CA GLU A 300 18.74 23.48 -3.05
C GLU A 300 17.95 23.47 -4.38
N VAL A 301 17.27 22.36 -4.70
CA VAL A 301 16.44 22.24 -5.89
C VAL A 301 15.25 23.21 -5.80
N ALA A 302 14.53 23.23 -4.67
CA ALA A 302 13.40 24.11 -4.47
C ALA A 302 13.77 25.60 -4.59
N THR A 303 14.97 25.98 -4.14
CA THR A 303 15.48 27.36 -4.25
C THR A 303 15.82 27.70 -5.71
N ALA A 304 16.45 26.77 -6.44
CA ALA A 304 16.77 26.96 -7.85
C ALA A 304 15.50 27.14 -8.71
N ASP A 305 14.46 26.36 -8.43
CA ASP A 305 13.17 26.47 -9.11
C ASP A 305 12.46 27.79 -8.82
N ALA A 306 12.57 28.32 -7.61
CA ALA A 306 12.01 29.61 -7.23
C ALA A 306 12.70 30.80 -7.90
N GLU A 307 14.01 30.67 -8.21
CA GLU A 307 14.81 31.68 -8.91
C GLU A 307 14.61 31.68 -10.43
N GLN A 308 14.07 30.59 -11.01
CA GLN A 308 13.76 30.54 -12.44
C GLN A 308 12.52 31.41 -12.72
N PRO A 309 12.62 32.43 -13.58
CA PRO A 309 11.47 33.24 -13.92
C PRO A 309 10.43 32.34 -14.58
N ARG A 310 9.30 32.14 -13.92
CA ARG A 310 8.14 31.51 -14.54
C ARG A 310 7.82 32.35 -15.77
N HIS A 311 8.16 31.89 -16.97
CA HIS A 311 7.63 32.43 -18.20
C HIS A 311 6.13 32.19 -18.18
N ALA A 312 5.40 33.10 -17.57
CA ALA A 312 3.98 33.26 -17.82
C ALA A 312 3.86 33.47 -19.33
N GLN A 313 3.51 32.44 -20.06
CA GLN A 313 3.05 32.67 -21.44
C GLN A 313 1.84 33.59 -21.33
N PRO A 314 1.89 34.80 -21.96
CA PRO A 314 0.73 35.65 -21.99
C PRO A 314 -0.37 34.83 -22.68
N TYR A 315 -1.49 34.67 -22.01
CA TYR A 315 -2.69 34.16 -22.64
C TYR A 315 -3.04 35.16 -23.73
N GLU A 316 -2.60 34.91 -24.98
CA GLU A 316 -3.08 35.66 -26.13
C GLU A 316 -4.56 35.34 -26.27
N PHE A 317 -5.38 36.27 -25.79
CA PHE A 317 -6.78 36.37 -26.11
C PHE A 317 -6.85 36.62 -27.62
N THR A 318 -6.90 35.54 -28.42
CA THR A 318 -7.26 35.71 -29.84
C THR A 318 -8.71 36.10 -29.88
N ASP A 319 -8.92 37.44 -29.98
CA ASP A 319 -10.18 38.03 -30.39
C ASP A 319 -10.51 37.48 -31.79
N ARG A 320 -11.35 36.47 -31.86
CA ARG A 320 -12.00 36.04 -33.10
C ARG A 320 -13.21 36.96 -33.34
N GLY A 321 -12.94 38.20 -33.63
CA GLY A 321 -13.84 38.99 -34.40
C GLY A 321 -13.77 38.54 -35.86
N ASP A 322 -14.77 37.79 -36.29
CA ASP A 322 -15.36 37.84 -37.62
C ASP A 322 -16.49 36.80 -37.67
N ALA A 323 -17.70 37.28 -37.39
CA ALA A 323 -18.92 36.61 -37.80
C ALA A 323 -19.26 37.06 -39.22
N PRO A 324 -19.45 36.22 -40.21
CA PRO A 324 -20.01 36.66 -41.50
C PRO A 324 -21.50 36.97 -41.32
N ALA A 325 -21.86 38.17 -41.76
CA ALA A 325 -23.22 38.58 -41.99
C ALA A 325 -23.90 37.59 -42.97
N ASN A 326 -25.04 37.07 -42.58
CA ASN A 326 -25.94 36.45 -43.54
C ASN A 326 -27.35 37.06 -43.44
N ASP A 327 -27.83 37.37 -44.60
CA ASP A 327 -28.98 38.14 -44.99
C ASP A 327 -30.31 37.73 -44.41
N ALA A 328 -31.14 38.74 -44.25
CA ALA A 328 -32.56 38.69 -43.97
C ALA A 328 -33.37 37.99 -45.07
N ALA A 329 -34.31 37.15 -44.65
CA ALA A 329 -35.61 37.02 -45.32
C ALA A 329 -36.66 36.48 -44.37
N SER A 330 -37.53 37.37 -43.95
CA SER A 330 -39.00 37.24 -43.83
C SER A 330 -39.63 35.87 -43.62
N HIS A 331 -40.31 35.68 -42.49
CA HIS A 331 -41.76 35.38 -42.53
C HIS A 331 -42.43 35.69 -41.19
N GLU A 332 -43.55 36.37 -41.38
CA GLU A 332 -44.55 36.94 -40.49
C GLU A 332 -45.35 35.90 -39.69
N GLN A 333 -45.82 36.35 -38.51
CA GLN A 333 -47.11 36.09 -37.86
C GLN A 333 -47.41 34.71 -37.25
N ALA A 334 -47.54 34.67 -35.94
CA ALA A 334 -48.85 34.66 -35.30
C ALA A 334 -48.72 34.79 -33.77
N ALA A 335 -49.35 35.82 -33.26
CA ALA A 335 -49.65 36.04 -31.86
C ALA A 335 -50.73 35.08 -31.39
N HIS A 336 -50.62 34.53 -30.19
CA HIS A 336 -51.79 34.27 -29.34
C HIS A 336 -51.43 34.49 -27.87
N THR A 337 -52.06 35.52 -27.39
CA THR A 337 -52.32 35.92 -26.00
C THR A 337 -53.12 34.85 -25.26
N ALA A 338 -52.76 34.56 -24.03
CA ALA A 338 -53.70 34.34 -22.93
C ALA A 338 -52.99 34.49 -21.57
N GLU A 339 -53.53 35.39 -20.80
CA GLU A 339 -53.25 35.77 -19.44
C GLU A 339 -53.79 34.78 -18.41
N PRO A 340 -53.59 35.00 -17.09
CA PRO A 340 -53.42 33.95 -16.08
C PRO A 340 -54.72 33.69 -15.31
N ALA A 341 -54.76 32.56 -14.61
CA ALA A 341 -55.77 32.29 -13.59
C ALA A 341 -55.10 31.98 -12.25
N GLU A 342 -55.31 32.85 -11.29
CA GLU A 342 -55.24 32.67 -9.86
C GLU A 342 -56.25 31.58 -9.46
N ASP A 343 -55.89 30.70 -8.50
CA ASP A 343 -56.76 30.44 -7.38
C ASP A 343 -56.06 29.80 -6.20
N THR A 344 -56.47 30.27 -5.02
CA THR A 344 -55.97 30.10 -3.68
C THR A 344 -56.66 28.90 -2.97
N PRO A 345 -56.44 28.62 -1.65
CA PRO A 345 -56.11 27.32 -1.11
C PRO A 345 -57.32 26.63 -0.41
N ALA A 346 -57.19 25.38 -0.16
CA ALA A 346 -58.11 24.67 0.75
C ALA A 346 -57.34 24.01 1.90
N GLU A 347 -57.57 24.56 3.09
CA GLU A 347 -57.36 23.96 4.40
C GLU A 347 -58.15 22.64 4.53
N ASN A 348 -57.53 21.68 5.17
CA ASN A 348 -58.27 20.73 6.00
C ASN A 348 -57.40 20.21 7.15
N GLU A 349 -57.91 20.47 8.34
CA GLU A 349 -57.47 20.07 9.66
C GLU A 349 -57.81 18.60 10.01
N PRO A 350 -57.48 18.13 11.23
CA PRO A 350 -56.83 16.87 11.46
C PRO A 350 -57.79 15.76 11.94
N GLY A 351 -57.38 14.54 11.67
CA GLY A 351 -58.03 13.32 12.19
C GLY A 351 -57.18 12.61 13.23
N ASP A 352 -57.61 12.76 14.46
CA ASP A 352 -57.22 12.07 15.67
C ASP A 352 -57.50 10.57 15.59
N ILE A 353 -56.49 9.69 15.80
CA ILE A 353 -56.67 8.34 16.33
C ILE A 353 -55.42 7.94 17.12
N SER A 354 -55.62 7.84 18.45
CA SER A 354 -54.72 7.23 19.43
C SER A 354 -55.12 5.77 19.71
N PRO A 355 -54.46 5.02 20.62
CA PRO A 355 -53.28 4.20 20.39
C PRO A 355 -53.54 2.71 20.65
N ALA A 356 -52.75 1.81 20.16
CA ALA A 356 -52.53 0.51 20.82
C ALA A 356 -51.26 -0.23 20.34
N SER A 357 -50.45 -0.54 21.33
CA SER A 357 -49.82 -1.84 21.54
C SER A 357 -48.34 -2.03 21.18
N ALA A 358 -47.58 -2.10 22.27
CA ALA A 358 -46.43 -2.99 22.52
C ALA A 358 -45.19 -2.82 21.69
N ALA A 359 -44.24 -2.13 22.27
CA ALA A 359 -42.80 -2.24 21.98
C ALA A 359 -42.23 -3.52 22.63
N PRO A 360 -41.32 -4.25 21.99
CA PRO A 360 -40.39 -5.13 22.70
C PRO A 360 -39.17 -4.37 23.14
N ASP A 361 -38.74 -4.63 24.37
CA ASP A 361 -37.52 -4.20 25.05
C ASP A 361 -36.30 -4.29 24.14
N LEU A 362 -35.74 -3.15 23.76
CA LEU A 362 -34.40 -3.06 23.23
C LEU A 362 -33.44 -2.72 24.38
N GLN A 363 -32.70 -3.75 24.79
CA GLN A 363 -31.50 -3.56 25.62
C GLN A 363 -30.52 -2.56 24.96
N PRO A 364 -29.80 -1.75 25.73
CA PRO A 364 -28.89 -0.76 25.17
C PRO A 364 -27.77 -1.49 24.43
N ARG A 365 -27.66 -1.18 23.13
CA ARG A 365 -26.51 -1.53 22.29
C ARG A 365 -25.28 -0.89 22.93
N VAL A 366 -24.35 -1.72 23.37
CA VAL A 366 -23.01 -1.30 23.75
C VAL A 366 -22.37 -0.73 22.47
N GLU A 367 -22.18 0.57 22.42
CA GLU A 367 -21.34 1.21 21.42
C GLU A 367 -19.93 0.61 21.54
N PRO A 368 -19.32 0.13 20.45
CA PRO A 368 -17.91 -0.22 20.50
C PRO A 368 -17.13 1.06 20.82
N GLN A 369 -16.45 1.06 21.94
CA GLN A 369 -15.45 2.08 22.23
C GLN A 369 -14.38 1.96 21.14
N VAL A 370 -14.39 2.88 20.21
CA VAL A 370 -13.26 3.14 19.31
C VAL A 370 -12.12 3.55 20.22
N GLN A 371 -11.23 2.63 20.53
CA GLN A 371 -9.91 2.96 21.04
C GLN A 371 -9.27 3.81 19.95
N ARG A 372 -9.17 5.11 20.22
CA ARG A 372 -8.27 5.98 19.47
C ARG A 372 -6.86 5.49 19.81
N SER A 373 -6.34 4.58 19.00
CA SER A 373 -4.92 4.39 18.88
C SER A 373 -4.37 5.72 18.35
N SER A 374 -3.37 6.25 19.01
CA SER A 374 -2.60 7.37 18.52
C SER A 374 -1.81 6.86 17.32
N ASP A 375 -2.44 6.90 16.15
CA ASP A 375 -1.86 6.43 14.88
C ASP A 375 -0.81 7.45 14.39
N ALA A 376 0.35 7.46 15.06
CA ALA A 376 1.58 8.00 14.50
C ALA A 376 2.11 7.12 13.34
N ASP A 377 1.41 6.04 12.99
CA ASP A 377 1.81 5.07 11.96
C ASP A 377 1.18 5.28 10.57
N ALA A 378 0.43 6.36 10.36
CA ALA A 378 -0.30 6.55 9.10
C ALA A 378 0.61 6.76 7.87
N PHE A 379 1.85 7.25 8.06
CA PHE A 379 2.82 7.56 7.01
C PHE A 379 4.25 7.12 7.39
N ARG A 380 4.46 5.85 7.71
CA ARG A 380 5.83 5.34 7.76
C ARG A 380 6.27 4.98 6.33
N PRO A 381 7.33 5.59 5.77
CA PRO A 381 7.93 5.09 4.55
C PRO A 381 8.36 3.64 4.78
N ALA A 382 8.26 2.79 3.74
CA ALA A 382 8.99 1.54 3.75
C ALA A 382 10.44 1.86 4.15
N ALA A 383 11.01 1.08 5.06
CA ALA A 383 12.39 1.30 5.50
C ALA A 383 13.24 1.63 4.29
N ALA A 384 14.06 2.69 4.40
CA ALA A 384 14.97 3.06 3.31
C ALA A 384 15.68 1.79 2.84
N PRO A 385 15.80 1.56 1.52
CA PRO A 385 16.49 0.37 1.02
C PRO A 385 17.88 0.36 1.66
N ALA A 386 18.22 -0.75 2.30
CA ALA A 386 19.60 -0.96 2.77
C ALA A 386 20.53 -0.75 1.59
N PRO A 387 21.73 -0.11 1.78
CA PRO A 387 22.66 0.09 0.70
C PRO A 387 22.93 -1.27 0.04
N PHE A 388 22.75 -1.33 -1.27
CA PHE A 388 22.96 -2.52 -2.08
C PHE A 388 24.38 -3.05 -1.84
N ASP A 389 24.48 -4.24 -1.25
CA ASP A 389 25.68 -5.05 -1.34
C ASP A 389 25.64 -5.75 -2.72
N GLU A 390 26.40 -5.25 -3.68
CA GLU A 390 26.64 -5.90 -4.96
C GLU A 390 27.45 -7.20 -4.73
N GLY A 391 26.77 -8.25 -4.30
CA GLY A 391 27.45 -9.50 -4.03
C GLY A 391 26.53 -10.70 -4.02
N SER A 392 26.55 -11.39 -5.13
CA SER A 392 26.31 -12.83 -5.18
C SER A 392 24.86 -13.30 -5.35
N SER A 393 24.49 -13.48 -6.60
CA SER A 393 23.70 -14.64 -7.02
C SER A 393 24.48 -15.91 -6.66
N ALA A 394 24.57 -16.25 -5.38
CA ALA A 394 25.16 -17.47 -4.90
C ALA A 394 24.03 -18.49 -4.71
N ASP A 395 24.25 -19.69 -5.25
CA ASP A 395 23.44 -20.88 -4.97
C ASP A 395 23.04 -20.95 -3.50
N VAL A 396 21.75 -20.71 -3.21
CA VAL A 396 21.22 -20.83 -1.85
C VAL A 396 21.22 -22.33 -1.53
N PRO A 397 21.95 -22.79 -0.51
CA PRO A 397 22.05 -24.23 -0.23
C PRO A 397 20.71 -24.78 0.21
N THR A 398 20.23 -25.78 -0.51
CA THR A 398 19.05 -26.57 -0.14
C THR A 398 19.49 -27.75 0.71
N GLU A 399 18.98 -27.88 1.94
CA GLU A 399 19.28 -28.98 2.82
C GLU A 399 18.14 -29.99 2.85
N ARG A 400 18.50 -31.29 2.80
CA ARG A 400 17.54 -32.39 2.89
C ARG A 400 17.23 -32.70 4.35
N ILE A 401 15.95 -32.80 4.66
CA ILE A 401 15.47 -33.27 5.97
C ILE A 401 15.60 -34.81 5.96
N MET A 402 16.50 -35.36 6.80
CA MET A 402 16.66 -36.81 6.88
C MET A 402 15.51 -37.44 7.65
N ASP A 403 14.92 -38.50 7.11
CA ASP A 403 13.94 -39.35 7.80
C ASP A 403 14.57 -39.96 9.05
N PHE A 404 13.91 -39.84 10.18
CA PHE A 404 14.35 -40.35 11.47
C PHE A 404 14.33 -41.90 11.55
N ASP A 405 13.84 -42.62 10.52
CA ASP A 405 13.73 -44.09 10.49
C ASP A 405 14.94 -44.81 9.90
N GLU A 406 15.92 -44.14 9.33
CA GLU A 406 17.19 -44.77 8.94
C GLU A 406 18.21 -44.77 10.09
N GLN A 407 17.98 -45.57 11.11
CA GLN A 407 19.07 -45.94 12.02
C GLN A 407 20.04 -46.87 11.28
N PRO A 408 21.34 -46.57 11.25
CA PRO A 408 22.31 -47.53 10.70
C PRO A 408 22.34 -48.76 11.58
N GLN A 409 22.01 -49.89 10.99
CA GLN A 409 22.20 -51.20 11.63
C GLN A 409 23.66 -51.33 12.00
N ALA A 410 23.94 -51.40 13.29
CA ALA A 410 25.27 -51.72 13.83
C ALA A 410 25.68 -53.11 13.37
N SER A 411 26.68 -53.18 12.51
CA SER A 411 27.34 -54.45 12.16
C SER A 411 28.03 -55.02 13.41
N GLU A 412 27.48 -56.10 13.97
CA GLU A 412 28.15 -56.93 14.94
C GLU A 412 29.38 -57.62 14.31
N ASP A 413 30.52 -57.04 14.52
CA ASP A 413 31.82 -57.74 14.27
C ASP A 413 32.16 -58.61 15.44
N ARG A 414 31.98 -59.92 15.26
CA ARG A 414 32.42 -60.97 16.22
C ARG A 414 33.90 -61.22 16.01
N PRO A 415 34.75 -61.17 17.06
CA PRO A 415 36.14 -61.63 16.94
C PRO A 415 36.19 -63.13 16.96
N GLY A 416 36.60 -63.71 15.83
CA GLY A 416 36.97 -65.19 15.76
C GLY A 416 38.23 -65.48 16.54
N LYS A 417 38.14 -66.50 17.38
CA LYS A 417 39.27 -67.16 18.04
C LYS A 417 40.00 -67.98 17.03
N SER A 418 41.32 -67.83 16.95
CA SER A 418 42.37 -68.92 17.03
C SER A 418 43.73 -68.26 16.95
#